data_5ed5f37265aad59c6fc5d790bcfb8ecc
#
_entry.id   5ed5f37265aad59c6fc5d790bcfb8ecc
#
_cell.length_a   1.000
_cell.length_b   1.000
_cell.length_c   1.000
_cell.angle_alpha   90.00
_cell.angle_beta   90.00
_cell.angle_gamma   90.00
#
_symmetry.space_group_name_H-M   'P 1'
#
loop_
_entity.id
_entity.type
_entity.pdbx_description
1 polymer ?
#
loop_
_entity_poly.entity_id
_entity_poly.type
_entity_poly.pdbx_seq_one_letter_code
_entity_poly.pdbx_strand_id
1 'polypeptide(L)'
;IFAANAIFLDIHYTVPYMIQSLLGWFPTAEGFDDVNSPFWYITWMMMFYVLFPLVFSTKRPWLSAIILAVIATLIGVYNPLNMGDNWLHRLHTVAFSLGIVFAWVLFETKDKENKFVAHLKEFRNKAKIMPYVIIALMLGVVVYMSLHTTANHWPTLTAILGKGYFVDQLTSIILMFAFIVIFSLKKFDNKFLSIYGLYSFEVYLIHWPLIGRYDIFFDYLPSWAAVIAWLVTFIVVSWLLQKITTPIGAWIDSRLVKH
;
A
#
# COMPACT_ATOMS: atom_id res chain seq x y z
N ILE A 1 9.52 18.30 4.70
CA ILE A 1 9.50 18.37 3.22
C ILE A 1 9.31 19.81 2.76
N PHE A 2 8.24 20.53 3.14
CA PHE A 2 7.99 21.92 2.71
C PHE A 2 9.20 22.85 2.86
N ALA A 3 9.81 22.87 4.05
CA ALA A 3 11.00 23.67 4.29
C ALA A 3 12.21 23.24 3.45
N ALA A 4 12.41 21.92 3.29
CA ALA A 4 13.48 21.39 2.47
C ALA A 4 13.30 21.76 1.00
N ASN A 5 12.08 21.61 0.47
CA ASN A 5 11.78 21.98 -0.91
C ASN A 5 11.95 23.48 -1.16
N ALA A 6 11.59 24.33 -0.19
CA ALA A 6 11.80 25.79 -0.30
C ALA A 6 13.29 26.16 -0.26
N ILE A 7 14.09 25.50 0.58
CA ILE A 7 15.52 25.81 0.75
C ILE A 7 16.37 25.25 -0.40
N PHE A 8 16.12 24.01 -0.81
CA PHE A 8 17.00 23.30 -1.76
C PHE A 8 16.52 23.32 -3.20
N LEU A 9 15.21 23.49 -3.43
CA LEU A 9 14.59 23.41 -4.75
C LEU A 9 13.87 24.70 -5.17
N ASP A 10 13.85 25.72 -4.32
CA ASP A 10 13.08 26.96 -4.54
C ASP A 10 11.59 26.75 -4.83
N ILE A 11 11.02 25.68 -4.29
CA ILE A 11 9.59 25.35 -4.44
C ILE A 11 8.83 25.88 -3.25
N HIS A 12 7.94 26.85 -3.49
CA HIS A 12 7.11 27.47 -2.47
C HIS A 12 5.66 26.98 -2.56
N TYR A 13 5.09 26.64 -1.41
CA TYR A 13 3.72 26.16 -1.28
C TYR A 13 2.84 27.21 -0.61
N THR A 14 1.57 27.27 -1.04
CA THR A 14 0.60 28.16 -0.39
C THR A 14 0.22 27.63 0.99
N VAL A 15 -0.10 28.54 1.92
CA VAL A 15 -0.51 28.16 3.28
C VAL A 15 -1.75 27.22 3.28
N PRO A 16 -2.80 27.45 2.48
CA PRO A 16 -3.93 26.51 2.40
C PRO A 16 -3.49 25.11 1.98
N TYR A 17 -2.58 24.99 0.99
CA TYR A 17 -2.06 23.69 0.55
C TYR A 17 -1.26 22.99 1.65
N MET A 18 -0.44 23.74 2.42
CA MET A 18 0.29 23.16 3.55
C MET A 18 -0.67 22.63 4.63
N ILE A 19 -1.71 23.41 4.99
CA ILE A 19 -2.73 22.98 5.97
C ILE A 19 -3.47 21.73 5.46
N GLN A 20 -3.90 21.74 4.22
CA GLN A 20 -4.57 20.61 3.57
C GLN A 20 -3.70 19.35 3.61
N SER A 21 -2.42 19.48 3.30
CA SER A 21 -1.45 18.38 3.35
C SER A 21 -1.23 17.86 4.77
N LEU A 22 -1.18 18.73 5.78
CA LEU A 22 -1.07 18.33 7.20
C LEU A 22 -2.31 17.56 7.68
N LEU A 23 -3.46 17.83 7.10
CA LEU A 23 -4.71 17.08 7.37
C LEU A 23 -4.78 15.74 6.63
N GLY A 24 -3.76 15.37 5.85
CA GLY A 24 -3.74 14.13 5.09
C GLY A 24 -4.61 14.16 3.84
N TRP A 25 -5.00 15.34 3.36
CA TRP A 25 -5.82 15.53 2.18
C TRP A 25 -4.96 15.94 0.99
N PHE A 26 -4.71 15.02 0.10
CA PHE A 26 -3.91 15.21 -1.11
C PHE A 26 -4.78 14.99 -2.34
N PRO A 27 -5.56 15.99 -2.78
CA PRO A 27 -6.56 15.82 -3.84
C PRO A 27 -5.96 15.57 -5.21
N THR A 28 -4.71 16.01 -5.42
CA THR A 28 -4.00 15.81 -6.68
C THR A 28 -2.82 14.87 -6.44
N ALA A 29 -2.77 13.78 -7.20
CA ALA A 29 -1.62 12.90 -7.27
C ALA A 29 -0.73 13.28 -8.47
N GLU A 30 -0.99 14.44 -9.07
CA GLU A 30 -0.37 14.84 -10.31
C GLU A 30 1.06 15.34 -10.08
N GLY A 31 1.96 14.56 -10.62
CA GLY A 31 3.25 15.03 -11.04
C GLY A 31 4.29 15.21 -9.94
N PHE A 32 5.46 15.57 -10.43
CA PHE A 32 6.66 15.85 -9.64
C PHE A 32 6.57 17.16 -8.85
N ASP A 33 5.54 17.97 -9.09
CA ASP A 33 5.36 19.27 -8.45
C ASP A 33 4.65 19.19 -7.10
N ASP A 34 3.93 18.10 -6.82
CA ASP A 34 3.33 17.86 -5.51
C ASP A 34 4.39 17.52 -4.44
N VAL A 35 4.03 17.78 -3.19
CA VAL A 35 4.91 17.51 -2.03
C VAL A 35 5.42 16.07 -2.05
N ASN A 36 4.54 15.14 -2.37
CA ASN A 36 4.87 13.73 -2.47
C ASN A 36 3.79 13.00 -3.27
N SER A 37 4.12 12.60 -4.49
CA SER A 37 3.18 11.90 -5.37
C SER A 37 2.48 10.69 -4.71
N PRO A 38 3.14 9.79 -3.95
CA PRO A 38 2.47 8.69 -3.25
C PRO A 38 1.45 9.09 -2.18
N PHE A 39 1.37 10.34 -1.77
CA PHE A 39 0.44 10.79 -0.72
C PHE A 39 -1.05 10.71 -1.10
N TRP A 40 -1.39 10.57 -2.39
CA TRP A 40 -2.76 10.23 -2.81
C TRP A 40 -3.32 9.02 -2.05
N TYR A 41 -2.46 8.04 -1.73
CA TYR A 41 -2.85 6.85 -0.99
C TYR A 41 -3.25 7.18 0.45
N ILE A 42 -2.62 8.18 1.08
CA ILE A 42 -3.00 8.63 2.44
C ILE A 42 -4.44 9.16 2.43
N THR A 43 -4.80 10.00 1.47
CA THR A 43 -6.19 10.48 1.31
C THR A 43 -7.16 9.32 1.14
N TRP A 44 -6.79 8.34 0.33
CA TRP A 44 -7.57 7.14 0.11
C TRP A 44 -7.74 6.30 1.39
N MET A 45 -6.67 6.12 2.15
CA MET A 45 -6.70 5.43 3.44
C MET A 45 -7.52 6.19 4.50
N MET A 46 -7.38 7.51 4.57
CA MET A 46 -8.16 8.35 5.49
C MET A 46 -9.67 8.22 5.22
N MET A 47 -10.07 8.16 3.96
CA MET A 47 -11.45 7.86 3.59
C MET A 47 -11.93 6.53 4.20
N PHE A 48 -11.13 5.46 4.09
CA PHE A 48 -11.47 4.17 4.71
C PHE A 48 -11.50 4.23 6.22
N TYR A 49 -10.61 4.97 6.87
CA TYR A 49 -10.63 5.14 8.33
C TYR A 49 -11.90 5.84 8.82
N VAL A 50 -12.46 6.75 8.03
CA VAL A 50 -13.76 7.39 8.33
C VAL A 50 -14.92 6.45 8.03
N LEU A 51 -14.90 5.75 6.91
CA LEU A 51 -16.01 4.88 6.48
C LEU A 51 -16.06 3.57 7.26
N PHE A 52 -14.91 3.01 7.62
CA PHE A 52 -14.85 1.70 8.27
C PHE A 52 -15.65 1.64 9.57
N PRO A 53 -15.49 2.56 10.54
CA PRO A 53 -16.29 2.53 11.78
C PRO A 53 -17.79 2.65 11.54
N LEU A 54 -18.21 3.34 10.47
CA LEU A 54 -19.62 3.57 10.15
C LEU A 54 -20.28 2.33 9.52
N VAL A 55 -19.49 1.52 8.79
CA VAL A 55 -20.01 0.40 8.00
C VAL A 55 -19.70 -0.94 8.63
N PHE A 56 -18.64 -1.04 9.44
CA PHE A 56 -18.16 -2.31 9.92
C PHE A 56 -19.07 -2.94 10.96
N SER A 57 -19.44 -4.20 10.72
CA SER A 57 -20.20 -5.02 11.64
C SER A 57 -19.46 -6.33 11.93
N THR A 58 -19.17 -6.56 13.20
CA THR A 58 -18.55 -7.82 13.67
C THR A 58 -19.41 -9.05 13.40
N LYS A 59 -20.74 -8.88 13.35
CA LYS A 59 -21.67 -9.98 13.07
C LYS A 59 -21.68 -10.39 11.60
N ARG A 60 -21.39 -9.45 10.67
CA ARG A 60 -21.44 -9.69 9.22
C ARG A 60 -20.27 -8.99 8.51
N PRO A 61 -19.02 -9.34 8.81
CA PRO A 61 -17.84 -8.64 8.27
C PRO A 61 -17.75 -8.75 6.74
N TRP A 62 -18.22 -9.86 6.14
CA TRP A 62 -18.29 -10.02 4.70
C TRP A 62 -19.24 -9.00 4.04
N LEU A 63 -20.38 -8.67 4.69
CA LEU A 63 -21.31 -7.67 4.15
C LEU A 63 -20.69 -6.26 4.25
N SER A 64 -19.99 -5.97 5.35
CA SER A 64 -19.23 -4.71 5.50
C SER A 64 -18.16 -4.55 4.42
N ALA A 65 -17.45 -5.64 4.08
CA ALA A 65 -16.46 -5.63 3.01
C ALA A 65 -17.12 -5.32 1.64
N ILE A 66 -18.27 -5.92 1.33
CA ILE A 66 -19.00 -5.63 0.08
C ILE A 66 -19.44 -4.17 0.04
N ILE A 67 -20.05 -3.66 1.11
CA ILE A 67 -20.52 -2.27 1.17
C ILE A 67 -19.35 -1.30 0.97
N LEU A 68 -18.21 -1.52 1.64
CA LEU A 68 -17.03 -0.68 1.49
C LEU A 68 -16.44 -0.76 0.08
N ALA A 69 -16.41 -1.96 -0.55
CA ALA A 69 -15.97 -2.11 -1.93
C ALA A 69 -16.87 -1.34 -2.90
N VAL A 70 -18.20 -1.40 -2.70
CA VAL A 70 -19.16 -0.65 -3.52
C VAL A 70 -18.97 0.85 -3.35
N ILE A 71 -18.90 1.34 -2.11
CA ILE A 71 -18.68 2.77 -1.82
C ILE A 71 -17.37 3.25 -2.45
N ALA A 72 -16.27 2.52 -2.25
CA ALA A 72 -14.97 2.86 -2.81
C ALA A 72 -14.99 2.87 -4.35
N THR A 73 -15.68 1.92 -4.97
CA THR A 73 -15.84 1.88 -6.43
C THR A 73 -16.65 3.07 -6.92
N LEU A 74 -17.75 3.41 -6.26
CA LEU A 74 -18.56 4.59 -6.61
C LEU A 74 -17.75 5.89 -6.47
N ILE A 75 -16.99 6.04 -5.39
CA ILE A 75 -16.10 7.20 -5.21
C ILE A 75 -15.05 7.25 -6.32
N GLY A 76 -14.43 6.11 -6.66
CA GLY A 76 -13.45 6.03 -7.75
C GLY A 76 -14.04 6.35 -9.13
N VAL A 77 -15.30 5.98 -9.39
CA VAL A 77 -15.97 6.23 -10.67
C VAL A 77 -16.46 7.67 -10.80
N TYR A 78 -17.14 8.18 -9.78
CA TYR A 78 -17.78 9.50 -9.82
C TYR A 78 -16.86 10.64 -9.37
N ASN A 79 -15.75 10.32 -8.70
CA ASN A 79 -14.78 11.28 -8.17
C ASN A 79 -15.40 12.47 -7.43
N PRO A 80 -16.30 12.27 -6.45
CA PRO A 80 -16.95 13.36 -5.75
C PRO A 80 -15.97 14.22 -4.93
N LEU A 81 -14.77 13.69 -4.67
CA LEU A 81 -13.72 14.35 -3.90
C LEU A 81 -12.80 15.18 -4.78
N ASN A 82 -13.06 15.22 -6.09
CA ASN A 82 -12.23 15.90 -7.08
C ASN A 82 -10.73 15.56 -6.93
N MET A 83 -10.44 14.31 -6.67
CA MET A 83 -9.07 13.80 -6.60
C MET A 83 -8.53 13.78 -8.01
N GLY A 84 -7.33 14.31 -8.25
CA GLY A 84 -6.71 14.49 -9.57
C GLY A 84 -6.78 13.25 -10.47
N ASP A 85 -5.68 12.70 -10.91
CA ASP A 85 -5.69 11.50 -11.74
C ASP A 85 -6.37 10.30 -11.06
N ASN A 86 -7.67 10.20 -11.22
CA ASN A 86 -8.57 9.21 -10.63
C ASN A 86 -8.12 7.75 -10.80
N TRP A 87 -7.32 7.46 -11.80
CA TRP A 87 -6.98 6.10 -12.17
C TRP A 87 -6.27 5.36 -11.03
N LEU A 88 -5.39 6.01 -10.27
CA LEU A 88 -4.67 5.41 -9.14
C LEU A 88 -5.64 4.91 -8.06
N HIS A 89 -6.67 5.68 -7.74
CA HIS A 89 -7.68 5.29 -6.74
C HIS A 89 -8.50 4.09 -7.20
N ARG A 90 -8.78 4.01 -8.50
CA ARG A 90 -9.53 2.89 -9.09
C ARG A 90 -8.80 1.56 -8.98
N LEU A 91 -7.47 1.56 -8.95
CA LEU A 91 -6.66 0.36 -8.79
C LEU A 91 -6.79 -0.29 -7.40
N HIS A 92 -7.20 0.48 -6.39
CA HIS A 92 -7.18 0.04 -5.00
C HIS A 92 -8.55 0.01 -4.31
N THR A 93 -9.64 0.11 -5.09
CA THR A 93 -11.02 0.17 -4.55
C THR A 93 -11.39 -1.04 -3.72
N VAL A 94 -10.92 -2.23 -4.08
CA VAL A 94 -11.25 -3.48 -3.38
C VAL A 94 -10.18 -3.97 -2.40
N ALA A 95 -8.98 -3.38 -2.40
CA ALA A 95 -7.85 -3.87 -1.60
C ALA A 95 -8.17 -3.88 -0.09
N PHE A 96 -8.73 -2.79 0.44
CA PHE A 96 -9.11 -2.68 1.85
C PHE A 96 -10.22 -3.68 2.22
N SER A 97 -11.22 -3.81 1.37
CA SER A 97 -12.35 -4.74 1.55
C SER A 97 -11.90 -6.19 1.53
N LEU A 98 -10.97 -6.55 0.66
CA LEU A 98 -10.35 -7.87 0.65
C LEU A 98 -9.56 -8.12 1.95
N GLY A 99 -8.86 -7.11 2.48
CA GLY A 99 -8.20 -7.20 3.78
C GLY A 99 -9.17 -7.58 4.92
N ILE A 100 -10.39 -7.01 4.92
CA ILE A 100 -11.45 -7.38 5.88
C ILE A 100 -11.86 -8.85 5.71
N VAL A 101 -12.10 -9.29 4.47
CA VAL A 101 -12.47 -10.69 4.19
C VAL A 101 -11.37 -11.64 4.66
N PHE A 102 -10.11 -11.31 4.37
CA PHE A 102 -8.98 -12.12 4.82
C PHE A 102 -8.86 -12.15 6.34
N ALA A 103 -8.95 -11.00 6.99
CA ALA A 103 -8.94 -10.94 8.44
C ALA A 103 -10.07 -11.81 9.03
N TRP A 104 -11.27 -11.71 8.49
CA TRP A 104 -12.39 -12.55 8.90
C TRP A 104 -12.10 -14.03 8.71
N VAL A 105 -11.67 -14.44 7.52
CA VAL A 105 -11.36 -15.85 7.22
C VAL A 105 -10.24 -16.40 8.11
N LEU A 106 -9.22 -15.59 8.43
CA LEU A 106 -8.06 -16.04 9.21
C LEU A 106 -8.27 -15.98 10.71
N PHE A 107 -9.09 -15.04 11.22
CA PHE A 107 -9.19 -14.75 12.65
C PHE A 107 -10.51 -15.18 13.31
N GLU A 108 -11.59 -15.35 12.54
CA GLU A 108 -12.87 -15.82 13.12
C GLU A 108 -12.80 -17.23 13.70
N THR A 109 -11.70 -17.91 13.42
CA THR A 109 -11.50 -19.31 13.78
C THR A 109 -10.46 -19.54 14.85
N LYS A 110 -10.28 -18.58 15.76
CA LYS A 110 -9.35 -18.80 16.91
C LYS A 110 -9.63 -20.10 17.68
N ASP A 111 -10.88 -20.52 17.72
CA ASP A 111 -11.32 -21.72 18.47
C ASP A 111 -11.72 -22.92 17.58
N LYS A 112 -11.75 -22.75 16.25
CA LYS A 112 -12.01 -23.84 15.30
C LYS A 112 -10.94 -23.80 14.23
N GLU A 113 -10.18 -24.87 14.08
CA GLU A 113 -9.18 -24.97 13.03
C GLU A 113 -9.82 -24.61 11.67
N ASN A 114 -9.40 -23.45 11.14
CA ASN A 114 -9.97 -22.92 9.92
C ASN A 114 -9.75 -23.95 8.80
N LYS A 115 -10.83 -24.47 8.23
CA LYS A 115 -10.76 -25.46 7.16
C LYS A 115 -9.84 -25.05 6.02
N PHE A 116 -9.79 -23.74 5.69
CA PHE A 116 -8.89 -23.21 4.68
C PHE A 116 -7.42 -23.30 5.11
N VAL A 117 -7.11 -22.89 6.35
CA VAL A 117 -5.74 -23.00 6.90
C VAL A 117 -5.35 -24.46 7.09
N ALA A 118 -6.28 -25.31 7.54
CA ALA A 118 -6.07 -26.76 7.64
C ALA A 118 -5.78 -27.38 6.28
N HIS A 119 -6.55 -27.03 5.24
CA HIS A 119 -6.32 -27.49 3.87
C HIS A 119 -4.98 -26.98 3.31
N LEU A 120 -4.59 -25.73 3.59
CA LEU A 120 -3.27 -25.23 3.18
C LEU A 120 -2.14 -25.98 3.86
N LYS A 121 -2.26 -26.26 5.18
CA LYS A 121 -1.27 -27.06 5.92
C LYS A 121 -1.22 -28.50 5.39
N GLU A 122 -2.37 -29.12 5.15
CA GLU A 122 -2.46 -30.47 4.59
C GLU A 122 -1.86 -30.52 3.17
N PHE A 123 -2.22 -29.56 2.31
CA PHE A 123 -1.65 -29.43 0.98
C PHE A 123 -0.13 -29.25 1.01
N ARG A 124 0.37 -28.37 1.91
CA ARG A 124 1.80 -28.21 2.13
C ARG A 124 2.50 -29.52 2.52
N ASN A 125 1.88 -30.30 3.44
CA ASN A 125 2.47 -31.52 3.97
C ASN A 125 2.47 -32.66 2.94
N LYS A 126 1.41 -32.73 2.11
CA LYS A 126 1.28 -33.78 1.05
C LYS A 126 2.06 -33.45 -0.21
N ALA A 127 2.13 -32.19 -0.60
CA ALA A 127 2.63 -31.77 -1.91
C ALA A 127 3.95 -30.97 -1.80
N LYS A 128 4.91 -31.45 -1.03
CA LYS A 128 6.19 -30.80 -0.64
C LYS A 128 6.74 -29.68 -1.56
N ILE A 129 6.67 -29.85 -2.88
CA ILE A 129 7.20 -28.90 -3.88
C ILE A 129 6.07 -28.09 -4.55
N MET A 130 4.87 -28.65 -4.70
CA MET A 130 3.79 -28.05 -5.45
C MET A 130 3.37 -26.64 -4.99
N PRO A 131 3.28 -26.31 -3.68
CA PRO A 131 3.00 -24.94 -3.23
C PRO A 131 4.01 -23.93 -3.77
N TYR A 132 5.30 -24.27 -3.77
CA TYR A 132 6.35 -23.39 -4.28
C TYR A 132 6.28 -23.21 -5.80
N VAL A 133 5.92 -24.25 -6.53
CA VAL A 133 5.67 -24.18 -7.98
C VAL A 133 4.48 -23.25 -8.27
N ILE A 134 3.37 -23.40 -7.54
CA ILE A 134 2.20 -22.51 -7.69
C ILE A 134 2.57 -21.06 -7.40
N ILE A 135 3.32 -20.79 -6.31
CA ILE A 135 3.78 -19.45 -5.97
C ILE A 135 4.68 -18.90 -7.09
N ALA A 136 5.62 -19.68 -7.58
CA ALA A 136 6.51 -19.27 -8.67
C ALA A 136 5.72 -18.94 -9.95
N LEU A 137 4.71 -19.76 -10.29
CA LEU A 137 3.82 -19.48 -11.41
C LEU A 137 3.00 -18.21 -11.19
N MET A 138 2.42 -18.00 -10.01
CA MET A 138 1.68 -16.77 -9.67
C MET A 138 2.57 -15.54 -9.80
N LEU A 139 3.79 -15.58 -9.25
CA LEU A 139 4.75 -14.48 -9.37
C LEU A 139 5.19 -14.28 -10.82
N GLY A 140 5.39 -15.35 -11.59
CA GLY A 140 5.69 -15.28 -13.02
C GLY A 140 4.56 -14.59 -13.81
N VAL A 141 3.30 -14.93 -13.53
CA VAL A 141 2.14 -14.26 -14.12
C VAL A 141 2.09 -12.79 -13.74
N VAL A 142 2.34 -12.45 -12.46
CA VAL A 142 2.38 -11.05 -11.99
C VAL A 142 3.46 -10.25 -12.72
N VAL A 143 4.68 -10.79 -12.80
CA VAL A 143 5.79 -10.15 -13.53
C VAL A 143 5.44 -9.96 -15.00
N TYR A 144 4.90 -11.00 -15.65
CA TYR A 144 4.48 -10.95 -17.05
C TYR A 144 3.41 -9.88 -17.27
N MET A 145 2.36 -9.86 -16.44
CA MET A 145 1.30 -8.86 -16.52
C MET A 145 1.82 -7.45 -16.26
N SER A 146 2.67 -7.25 -15.25
CA SER A 146 3.30 -5.96 -14.97
C SER A 146 4.13 -5.43 -16.13
N LEU A 147 4.97 -6.26 -16.73
CA LEU A 147 5.79 -5.88 -17.88
C LEU A 147 4.95 -5.50 -19.09
N HIS A 148 3.82 -6.17 -19.30
CA HIS A 148 2.94 -5.90 -20.43
C HIS A 148 2.02 -4.71 -20.24
N THR A 149 1.55 -4.44 -19.02
CA THR A 149 0.77 -3.24 -18.70
C THR A 149 1.62 -1.97 -18.81
N THR A 150 2.85 -2.02 -18.31
CA THR A 150 3.80 -0.89 -18.40
C THR A 150 4.21 -0.60 -19.85
N ALA A 151 4.27 -1.62 -20.71
CA ALA A 151 4.70 -1.49 -22.09
C ALA A 151 3.58 -1.10 -23.07
N ASN A 152 2.36 -0.85 -22.65
CA ASN A 152 1.18 -0.57 -23.50
C ASN A 152 0.96 -1.59 -24.65
N HIS A 153 1.42 -2.83 -24.46
CA HIS A 153 1.51 -3.84 -25.52
C HIS A 153 0.39 -4.88 -25.51
N TRP A 154 -0.74 -4.61 -24.82
CA TRP A 154 -1.86 -5.55 -24.77
C TRP A 154 -3.19 -4.97 -25.25
N PRO A 155 -3.27 -4.55 -26.53
CA PRO A 155 -4.53 -4.04 -27.07
C PRO A 155 -5.66 -5.09 -27.02
N THR A 156 -5.34 -6.37 -27.11
CA THR A 156 -6.32 -7.45 -27.11
C THR A 156 -6.92 -7.72 -25.74
N LEU A 157 -6.13 -7.70 -24.68
CA LEU A 157 -6.62 -7.94 -23.32
C LEU A 157 -7.36 -6.72 -22.77
N THR A 158 -6.89 -5.52 -23.09
CA THR A 158 -7.56 -4.27 -22.76
C THR A 158 -8.88 -4.12 -23.51
N ALA A 159 -9.01 -4.67 -24.73
CA ALA A 159 -10.27 -4.73 -25.45
C ALA A 159 -11.26 -5.71 -24.84
N ILE A 160 -10.79 -6.86 -24.29
CA ILE A 160 -11.63 -7.88 -23.68
C ILE A 160 -12.02 -7.56 -22.23
N LEU A 161 -11.06 -7.03 -21.43
CA LEU A 161 -11.23 -6.84 -19.98
C LEU A 161 -11.54 -5.37 -19.60
N GLY A 162 -11.62 -4.47 -20.57
CA GLY A 162 -11.72 -3.04 -20.32
C GLY A 162 -10.37 -2.38 -20.11
N LYS A 163 -10.37 -1.09 -19.84
CA LYS A 163 -9.17 -0.26 -19.66
C LYS A 163 -8.18 -0.90 -18.68
N GLY A 164 -6.88 -0.69 -18.87
CA GLY A 164 -5.76 -1.30 -18.14
C GLY A 164 -5.85 -1.35 -16.60
N TYR A 165 -6.75 -0.58 -16.01
CA TYR A 165 -7.07 -0.58 -14.57
C TYR A 165 -7.45 -1.95 -14.01
N PHE A 166 -8.22 -2.75 -14.77
CA PHE A 166 -8.64 -4.07 -14.29
C PHE A 166 -7.46 -5.03 -14.21
N VAL A 167 -6.55 -4.95 -15.17
CA VAL A 167 -5.34 -5.80 -15.20
C VAL A 167 -4.43 -5.45 -14.04
N ASP A 168 -4.21 -4.17 -13.77
CA ASP A 168 -3.38 -3.70 -12.65
C ASP A 168 -4.00 -4.10 -11.30
N GLN A 169 -5.32 -3.95 -11.15
CA GLN A 169 -6.03 -4.39 -9.96
C GLN A 169 -5.92 -5.90 -9.75
N LEU A 170 -6.11 -6.69 -10.81
CA LEU A 170 -5.97 -8.15 -10.76
C LEU A 170 -4.54 -8.55 -10.41
N THR A 171 -3.54 -7.89 -11.00
CA THR A 171 -2.12 -8.11 -10.71
C THR A 171 -1.81 -7.86 -9.23
N SER A 172 -2.29 -6.75 -8.69
CA SER A 172 -2.13 -6.40 -7.28
C SER A 172 -2.79 -7.41 -6.35
N ILE A 173 -3.99 -7.90 -6.71
CA ILE A 173 -4.70 -8.94 -5.95
C ILE A 173 -3.93 -10.26 -5.97
N ILE A 174 -3.48 -10.71 -7.14
CA ILE A 174 -2.71 -11.96 -7.28
C ILE A 174 -1.41 -11.88 -6.47
N LEU A 175 -0.70 -10.74 -6.54
CA LEU A 175 0.53 -10.50 -5.78
C LEU A 175 0.28 -10.55 -4.28
N MET A 176 -0.77 -9.88 -3.80
CA MET A 176 -1.18 -9.91 -2.39
C MET A 176 -1.47 -11.35 -1.93
N PHE A 177 -2.21 -12.13 -2.73
CA PHE A 177 -2.48 -13.54 -2.43
C PHE A 177 -1.20 -14.37 -2.38
N ALA A 178 -0.29 -14.19 -3.34
CA ALA A 178 0.98 -14.89 -3.37
C ALA A 178 1.79 -14.63 -2.09
N PHE A 179 1.88 -13.38 -1.63
CA PHE A 179 2.54 -13.04 -0.38
C PHE A 179 1.85 -13.65 0.85
N ILE A 180 0.52 -13.58 0.94
CA ILE A 180 -0.23 -14.22 2.03
C ILE A 180 0.06 -15.72 2.09
N VAL A 181 0.04 -16.40 0.95
CA VAL A 181 0.34 -17.84 0.87
C VAL A 181 1.79 -18.12 1.29
N ILE A 182 2.76 -17.36 0.77
CA ILE A 182 4.19 -17.50 1.12
C ILE A 182 4.38 -17.38 2.65
N PHE A 183 3.87 -16.32 3.25
CA PHE A 183 4.01 -16.07 4.69
C PHE A 183 3.21 -17.04 5.55
N SER A 184 2.12 -17.59 5.03
CA SER A 184 1.34 -18.65 5.72
C SER A 184 2.04 -20.01 5.68
N LEU A 185 2.80 -20.30 4.61
CA LEU A 185 3.49 -21.58 4.45
C LEU A 185 4.82 -21.64 5.17
N LYS A 186 5.52 -20.53 5.30
CA LYS A 186 6.84 -20.47 5.90
C LYS A 186 6.97 -19.28 6.84
N LYS A 187 7.42 -19.53 8.07
CA LYS A 187 7.87 -18.44 8.94
C LYS A 187 9.19 -17.91 8.39
N PHE A 188 9.17 -16.73 7.85
CA PHE A 188 10.36 -16.00 7.48
C PHE A 188 10.85 -15.21 8.70
N ASP A 189 11.83 -15.76 9.39
CA ASP A 189 12.56 -15.02 10.41
C ASP A 189 13.77 -14.36 9.75
N ASN A 190 13.52 -13.22 9.13
CA ASN A 190 14.55 -12.44 8.47
C ASN A 190 14.61 -11.05 9.10
N LYS A 191 15.72 -10.78 9.80
CA LYS A 191 15.93 -9.49 10.50
C LYS A 191 15.82 -8.29 9.57
N PHE A 192 16.28 -8.39 8.34
CA PHE A 192 16.19 -7.31 7.35
C PHE A 192 14.72 -6.99 7.03
N LEU A 193 13.92 -8.01 6.70
CA LEU A 193 12.48 -7.84 6.44
C LEU A 193 11.73 -7.35 7.68
N SER A 194 12.13 -7.80 8.86
CA SER A 194 11.53 -7.35 10.13
C SER A 194 11.78 -5.87 10.38
N ILE A 195 13.00 -5.37 10.14
CA ILE A 195 13.34 -3.95 10.27
C ILE A 195 12.55 -3.12 9.24
N TYR A 196 12.52 -3.55 7.98
CA TYR A 196 11.74 -2.85 6.95
C TYR A 196 10.24 -2.87 7.23
N GLY A 197 9.72 -3.97 7.78
CA GLY A 197 8.34 -4.06 8.23
C GLY A 197 8.02 -3.08 9.35
N LEU A 198 8.94 -2.93 10.33
CA LEU A 198 8.79 -2.00 11.44
C LEU A 198 8.70 -0.54 10.99
N TYR A 199 9.48 -0.16 9.99
CA TYR A 199 9.55 1.22 9.47
C TYR A 199 8.82 1.40 8.13
N SER A 200 7.98 0.45 7.72
CA SER A 200 7.37 0.44 6.39
C SER A 200 6.54 1.69 6.08
N PHE A 201 5.84 2.22 7.08
CA PHE A 201 5.04 3.43 6.93
C PHE A 201 5.91 4.68 6.77
N GLU A 202 6.92 4.84 7.60
CA GLU A 202 7.86 5.97 7.50
C GLU A 202 8.65 5.91 6.18
N VAL A 203 9.11 4.70 5.78
CA VAL A 203 9.75 4.51 4.47
C VAL A 203 8.81 4.93 3.35
N TYR A 204 7.53 4.53 3.41
CA TYR A 204 6.53 4.95 2.44
C TYR A 204 6.39 6.47 2.35
N LEU A 205 6.43 7.17 3.49
CA LEU A 205 6.31 8.64 3.52
C LEU A 205 7.50 9.37 2.90
N ILE A 206 8.70 8.80 2.97
CA ILE A 206 9.94 9.52 2.61
C ILE A 206 10.59 9.04 1.31
N HIS A 207 10.30 7.81 0.83
CA HIS A 207 11.05 7.23 -0.29
C HIS A 207 10.95 8.07 -1.57
N TRP A 208 9.74 8.50 -1.93
CA TRP A 208 9.53 9.25 -3.16
C TRP A 208 10.20 10.64 -3.16
N PRO A 209 9.98 11.52 -2.15
CA PRO A 209 10.66 12.80 -2.14
C PRO A 209 12.18 12.66 -2.12
N LEU A 210 12.72 11.66 -1.44
CA LEU A 210 14.17 11.47 -1.38
C LEU A 210 14.75 10.98 -2.71
N ILE A 211 14.14 9.96 -3.35
CA ILE A 211 14.61 9.46 -4.65
C ILE A 211 14.19 10.41 -5.78
N GLY A 212 12.92 10.80 -5.83
CA GLY A 212 12.37 11.51 -6.98
C GLY A 212 12.80 12.96 -7.10
N ARG A 213 13.22 13.60 -5.97
CA ARG A 213 13.60 15.02 -5.96
C ARG A 213 15.06 15.27 -5.67
N TYR A 214 15.69 14.43 -4.87
CA TYR A 214 17.07 14.69 -4.43
C TYR A 214 18.09 13.72 -5.02
N ASP A 215 17.69 12.58 -5.48
CA ASP A 215 18.42 11.47 -6.18
C ASP A 215 19.96 11.51 -6.14
N ILE A 216 20.51 11.90 -4.98
CA ILE A 216 21.93 12.15 -4.80
C ILE A 216 22.81 10.91 -4.96
N PHE A 217 22.26 9.70 -4.81
CA PHE A 217 23.09 8.50 -4.87
C PHE A 217 23.25 7.95 -6.28
N PHE A 218 22.22 8.02 -7.12
CA PHE A 218 22.33 7.52 -8.50
C PHE A 218 23.17 8.41 -9.39
N ASP A 219 23.33 9.70 -9.02
CA ASP A 219 24.17 10.64 -9.75
C ASP A 219 25.68 10.38 -9.52
N TYR A 220 26.05 9.81 -8.35
CA TYR A 220 27.46 9.68 -7.95
C TYR A 220 27.92 8.24 -7.74
N LEU A 221 27.02 7.28 -7.63
CA LEU A 221 27.34 5.89 -7.33
C LEU A 221 26.87 4.95 -8.45
N PRO A 222 27.57 3.82 -8.66
CA PRO A 222 27.04 2.78 -9.52
C PRO A 222 25.71 2.25 -8.95
N SER A 223 24.77 1.87 -9.83
CA SER A 223 23.38 1.57 -9.48
C SER A 223 23.20 0.61 -8.29
N TRP A 224 24.04 -0.44 -8.20
CA TRP A 224 23.97 -1.38 -7.08
C TRP A 224 24.35 -0.74 -5.74
N ALA A 225 25.36 0.15 -5.72
CA ALA A 225 25.78 0.86 -4.52
C ALA A 225 24.77 1.94 -4.14
N ALA A 226 24.20 2.65 -5.11
CA ALA A 226 23.12 3.61 -4.90
C ALA A 226 21.88 2.95 -4.27
N VAL A 227 21.49 1.77 -4.73
CA VAL A 227 20.38 1.00 -4.13
C VAL A 227 20.68 0.67 -2.66
N ILE A 228 21.88 0.19 -2.35
CA ILE A 228 22.26 -0.12 -0.96
C ILE A 228 22.25 1.16 -0.10
N ALA A 229 22.80 2.26 -0.62
CA ALA A 229 22.83 3.54 0.08
C ALA A 229 21.42 4.04 0.37
N TRP A 230 20.49 3.95 -0.59
CA TRP A 230 19.08 4.31 -0.39
C TRP A 230 18.40 3.41 0.65
N LEU A 231 18.61 2.11 0.59
CA LEU A 231 18.06 1.19 1.59
C LEU A 231 18.49 1.57 3.01
N VAL A 232 19.78 1.85 3.21
CA VAL A 232 20.29 2.28 4.52
C VAL A 232 19.70 3.65 4.92
N THR A 233 19.67 4.60 4.00
CA THR A 233 19.15 5.95 4.24
C THR A 233 17.68 5.91 4.66
N PHE A 234 16.86 5.10 4.00
CA PHE A 234 15.45 4.97 4.37
C PHE A 234 15.27 4.47 5.81
N ILE A 235 16.04 3.48 6.24
CA ILE A 235 15.95 2.99 7.61
C ILE A 235 16.41 4.05 8.61
N VAL A 236 17.52 4.74 8.35
CA VAL A 236 18.03 5.78 9.25
C VAL A 236 17.05 6.93 9.38
N VAL A 237 16.56 7.46 8.25
CA VAL A 237 15.61 8.58 8.26
C VAL A 237 14.27 8.17 8.88
N SER A 238 13.78 6.96 8.60
CA SER A 238 12.56 6.42 9.22
C SER A 238 12.69 6.27 10.73
N TRP A 239 13.82 5.76 11.20
CA TRP A 239 14.11 5.65 12.63
C TRP A 239 14.13 7.02 13.32
N LEU A 240 14.77 8.03 12.70
CA LEU A 240 14.77 9.41 13.20
C LEU A 240 13.34 9.98 13.24
N LEU A 241 12.58 9.79 12.17
CA LEU A 241 11.20 10.25 12.08
C LEU A 241 10.35 9.62 13.19
N GLN A 242 10.45 8.31 13.40
CA GLN A 242 9.72 7.61 14.45
C GLN A 242 10.09 8.10 15.85
N LYS A 243 11.36 8.42 16.11
CA LYS A 243 11.79 9.02 17.37
C LYS A 243 11.12 10.37 17.65
N ILE A 244 10.83 11.15 16.61
CA ILE A 244 10.17 12.45 16.75
C ILE A 244 8.66 12.26 16.88
N THR A 245 8.06 11.39 16.10
CA THR A 245 6.61 11.24 16.03
C THR A 245 6.02 10.42 17.19
N THR A 246 6.74 9.43 17.71
CA THR A 246 6.25 8.59 18.83
C THR A 246 5.90 9.38 20.08
N PRO A 247 6.72 10.32 20.58
CA PRO A 247 6.36 11.14 21.73
C PRO A 247 5.14 12.02 21.47
N ILE A 248 5.00 12.53 20.24
CA ILE A 248 3.87 13.38 19.84
C ILE A 248 2.59 12.54 19.85
N GLY A 249 2.63 11.34 19.26
CA GLY A 249 1.50 10.40 19.28
C GLY A 249 1.08 10.04 20.69
N ALA A 250 2.03 9.66 21.57
CA ALA A 250 1.76 9.34 22.95
C ALA A 250 1.15 10.54 23.73
N TRP A 251 1.61 11.77 23.44
CA TRP A 251 1.02 12.96 24.03
C TRP A 251 -0.44 13.18 23.57
N ILE A 252 -0.72 13.02 22.28
CA ILE A 252 -2.07 13.12 21.71
C ILE A 252 -2.98 12.08 22.36
N ASP A 253 -2.58 10.81 22.38
CA ASP A 253 -3.34 9.71 22.96
C ASP A 253 -3.66 9.95 24.45
N SER A 254 -2.69 10.47 25.20
CA SER A 254 -2.90 10.82 26.61
C SER A 254 -3.95 11.90 26.85
N ARG A 255 -4.24 12.71 25.82
CA ARG A 255 -5.26 13.77 25.88
C ARG A 255 -6.63 13.32 25.39
N LEU A 256 -6.65 12.42 24.38
CA LEU A 256 -7.90 11.95 23.76
C LEU A 256 -8.54 10.77 24.53
N VAL A 257 -7.74 9.91 25.16
CA VAL A 257 -8.23 8.72 25.89
C VAL A 257 -8.66 9.03 27.32
N LYS A 258 -8.52 10.28 27.80
CA LYS A 258 -8.98 10.69 29.15
C LYS A 258 -10.47 11.02 29.23
N HIS A 259 -11.24 10.60 28.27
CA HIS A 259 -12.69 10.67 28.27
C HIS A 259 -13.25 9.28 27.93
#